data_28602d17e809bd194e1567c1a859ca2e
#
_entry.id   28602d17e809bd194e1567c1a859ca2e
#
_cell.length_a   1.000
_cell.length_b   1.000
_cell.length_c   1.000
_cell.angle_alpha   90.00
_cell.angle_beta   90.00
_cell.angle_gamma   90.00
#
_symmetry.space_group_name_H-M   'P 1'
#
loop_
_entity.id
_entity.type
_entity.pdbx_description
1 polymer ?
#
loop_
_entity_poly.entity_id
_entity_poly.type
_entity_poly.pdbx_seq_one_letter_code
_entity_poly.pdbx_strand_id
1 'polypeptide(L)'
;MTFIIEKLKENDIETVVDLYYHIVDELHSKNPEVDRSHFRNIYTSDKLKKRFDNKNCIYLVGKENGNIIGFVFAWISHQIGNIFWLGIEPSYRRKGYASKLLEETLNIFANRECYKAKFFTYPSEELANHFFQKHGFTETARIDKSFFGVGVVFMVKEITPVPEEHRIKKIILAGEAGQGIKLMAHILANILTKLEKEVALNLVYDATVRGGNIKAEIVYSDEPIDVPFFEEADIALQLSRIHDASIKAKHILIESSACGTDCKKCDLRCPASDRIPFEKIATEHFSSPIFVNMVALGKLLQKIGITIELVNFDTVFPTQFFDENIRAIRYGYTYQD
;
A
#
# COMPACT_ATOMS: atom_id res chain seq x y z
N MET A 1 7.16 -8.15 15.83
CA MET A 1 6.73 -6.74 16.03
C MET A 1 6.53 -6.17 14.64
N THR A 2 5.31 -5.78 14.30
CA THR A 2 4.98 -5.33 12.94
C THR A 2 5.03 -3.81 12.91
N PHE A 3 5.91 -3.25 12.06
CA PHE A 3 5.94 -1.83 11.76
C PHE A 3 5.07 -1.57 10.54
N ILE A 4 4.09 -0.70 10.68
CA ILE A 4 3.08 -0.38 9.67
C ILE A 4 3.20 1.09 9.31
N ILE A 5 3.08 1.42 8.02
CA ILE A 5 3.02 2.79 7.53
C ILE A 5 1.60 3.03 7.00
N GLU A 6 0.99 4.12 7.44
CA GLU A 6 -0.34 4.52 6.96
C GLU A 6 -0.43 6.03 6.79
N LYS A 7 -1.43 6.51 6.07
CA LYS A 7 -1.74 7.94 6.03
C LYS A 7 -2.17 8.40 7.42
N LEU A 8 -1.76 9.61 7.79
CA LEU A 8 -2.19 10.24 9.04
C LEU A 8 -3.71 10.31 9.07
N LYS A 9 -4.33 9.88 10.17
CA LYS A 9 -5.77 10.02 10.43
C LYS A 9 -6.03 11.25 11.28
N GLU A 10 -7.22 11.82 11.15
CA GLU A 10 -7.59 13.03 11.91
C GLU A 10 -7.45 12.83 13.42
N ASN A 11 -7.84 11.67 13.92
CA ASN A 11 -7.73 11.31 15.34
C ASN A 11 -6.28 11.18 15.85
N ASP A 12 -5.31 11.02 14.95
CA ASP A 12 -3.89 10.86 15.29
C ASP A 12 -3.11 12.19 15.22
N ILE A 13 -3.76 13.30 14.82
CA ILE A 13 -3.10 14.59 14.59
C ILE A 13 -2.41 15.11 15.85
N GLU A 14 -3.09 15.08 17.00
CA GLU A 14 -2.50 15.55 18.26
C GLU A 14 -1.23 14.76 18.60
N THR A 15 -1.31 13.44 18.55
CA THR A 15 -0.18 12.54 18.84
C THR A 15 1.01 12.78 17.92
N VAL A 16 0.78 12.97 16.62
CA VAL A 16 1.87 13.22 15.68
C VAL A 16 2.48 14.59 15.85
N VAL A 17 1.68 15.61 16.23
CA VAL A 17 2.18 16.95 16.52
C VAL A 17 3.04 16.95 17.78
N ASP A 18 2.66 16.22 18.82
CA ASP A 18 3.46 16.09 20.04
C ASP A 18 4.82 15.43 19.73
N LEU A 19 4.81 14.36 18.93
CA LEU A 19 6.05 13.72 18.47
C LEU A 19 6.91 14.67 17.62
N TYR A 20 6.27 15.43 16.73
CA TYR A 20 6.95 16.45 15.94
C TYR A 20 7.62 17.51 16.82
N TYR A 21 6.93 18.04 17.83
CA TYR A 21 7.50 19.03 18.76
C TYR A 21 8.68 18.46 19.52
N HIS A 22 8.58 17.22 20.00
CA HIS A 22 9.68 16.54 20.68
C HIS A 22 10.93 16.47 19.79
N ILE A 23 10.76 16.11 18.53
CA ILE A 23 11.87 16.00 17.57
C ILE A 23 12.43 17.38 17.20
N VAL A 24 11.57 18.39 17.01
CA VAL A 24 12.03 19.78 16.76
C VAL A 24 12.89 20.28 17.92
N ASP A 25 12.47 20.06 19.16
CA ASP A 25 13.21 20.51 20.34
C ASP A 25 14.55 19.81 20.49
N GLU A 26 14.60 18.52 20.18
CA GLU A 26 15.85 17.76 20.19
C GLU A 26 16.83 18.28 19.14
N LEU A 27 16.40 18.37 17.87
CA LEU A 27 17.26 18.74 16.75
C LEU A 27 17.71 20.18 16.82
N HIS A 28 16.83 21.08 17.22
CA HIS A 28 17.12 22.52 17.26
C HIS A 28 17.52 23.02 18.67
N SER A 29 17.89 22.12 19.57
CA SER A 29 18.30 22.49 20.94
C SER A 29 19.46 23.48 21.00
N LYS A 30 20.32 23.46 19.99
CA LYS A 30 21.50 24.36 19.87
C LYS A 30 21.23 25.57 18.97
N ASN A 31 20.07 25.66 18.34
CA ASN A 31 19.72 26.75 17.46
C ASN A 31 19.05 27.89 18.22
N PRO A 32 18.98 29.11 17.63
CA PRO A 32 18.25 30.23 18.24
C PRO A 32 16.80 29.83 18.57
N GLU A 33 16.25 30.38 19.67
CA GLU A 33 14.87 30.09 20.09
C GLU A 33 13.84 30.47 19.02
N VAL A 34 14.12 31.53 18.26
CA VAL A 34 13.29 31.97 17.11
C VAL A 34 13.14 30.87 16.07
N ASP A 35 14.21 30.12 15.80
CA ASP A 35 14.20 28.98 14.86
C ASP A 35 13.27 27.88 15.35
N ARG A 36 13.39 27.47 16.60
CA ARG A 36 12.51 26.46 17.23
C ARG A 36 11.04 26.87 17.22
N SER A 37 10.77 28.10 17.64
CA SER A 37 9.42 28.67 17.67
C SER A 37 8.80 28.70 16.26
N HIS A 38 9.60 29.05 15.24
CA HIS A 38 9.16 29.06 13.86
C HIS A 38 8.73 27.65 13.41
N PHE A 39 9.57 26.63 13.60
CA PHE A 39 9.23 25.26 13.18
C PHE A 39 8.03 24.69 13.93
N ARG A 40 7.92 24.88 15.25
CA ARG A 40 6.72 24.51 15.98
C ARG A 40 5.46 25.15 15.41
N ASN A 41 5.54 26.41 15.00
CA ASN A 41 4.40 27.12 14.44
C ASN A 41 4.01 26.69 13.01
N ILE A 42 4.86 25.98 12.27
CA ILE A 42 4.52 25.51 10.92
C ILE A 42 3.49 24.37 10.97
N TYR A 43 3.63 23.44 11.92
CA TYR A 43 2.81 22.24 12.05
C TYR A 43 2.14 22.18 13.41
N THR A 44 1.13 23.04 13.63
CA THR A 44 0.21 22.92 14.74
C THR A 44 -0.96 22.02 14.34
N SER A 45 -1.67 21.45 15.33
CA SER A 45 -2.86 20.63 15.07
C SER A 45 -3.88 21.34 14.18
N ASP A 46 -4.16 22.61 14.43
CA ASP A 46 -5.09 23.40 13.62
C ASP A 46 -4.61 23.56 12.16
N LYS A 47 -3.31 23.76 11.95
CA LYS A 47 -2.74 23.91 10.59
C LYS A 47 -2.72 22.59 9.84
N LEU A 48 -2.47 21.48 10.52
CA LEU A 48 -2.58 20.15 9.93
C LEU A 48 -4.02 19.85 9.55
N LYS A 49 -5.00 20.08 10.45
CA LYS A 49 -6.44 19.92 10.16
C LYS A 49 -6.87 20.73 8.93
N LYS A 50 -6.46 21.99 8.83
CA LYS A 50 -6.78 22.86 7.68
C LYS A 50 -6.18 22.38 6.36
N ARG A 51 -5.09 21.63 6.38
CA ARG A 51 -4.39 21.11 5.19
C ARG A 51 -4.69 19.65 4.92
N PHE A 52 -5.49 19.00 5.78
CA PHE A 52 -5.69 17.55 5.78
C PHE A 52 -6.26 17.04 4.46
N ASP A 53 -7.24 17.73 3.91
CA ASP A 53 -7.90 17.37 2.65
C ASP A 53 -7.13 17.82 1.39
N ASN A 54 -5.98 18.48 1.58
CA ASN A 54 -5.20 18.92 0.44
C ASN A 54 -4.43 17.75 -0.17
N LYS A 55 -4.84 17.35 -1.37
CA LYS A 55 -4.25 16.21 -2.09
C LYS A 55 -2.74 16.34 -2.35
N ASN A 56 -2.19 17.56 -2.32
CA ASN A 56 -0.75 17.77 -2.49
C ASN A 56 0.04 17.58 -1.19
N CYS A 57 -0.62 17.59 -0.03
CA CYS A 57 0.01 17.25 1.24
C CYS A 57 0.11 15.74 1.39
N ILE A 58 1.26 15.26 1.84
CA ILE A 58 1.50 13.87 2.18
C ILE A 58 1.89 13.81 3.65
N TYR A 59 1.03 13.20 4.44
CA TYR A 59 1.23 12.98 5.86
C TYR A 59 1.19 11.49 6.13
N LEU A 60 2.36 10.91 6.44
CA LEU A 60 2.47 9.49 6.78
C LEU A 60 2.84 9.34 8.25
N VAL A 61 2.36 8.27 8.86
CA VAL A 61 2.76 7.83 10.19
C VAL A 61 3.25 6.40 10.16
N GLY A 62 4.32 6.14 10.92
CA GLY A 62 4.82 4.81 11.19
C GLY A 62 4.37 4.36 12.58
N LYS A 63 3.70 3.22 12.65
CA LYS A 63 3.18 2.64 13.91
C LYS A 63 3.87 1.32 14.23
N GLU A 64 4.24 1.13 15.49
CA GLU A 64 4.65 -0.17 16.04
C GLU A 64 3.71 -0.52 17.19
N ASN A 65 3.06 -1.69 17.11
CA ASN A 65 2.06 -2.14 18.11
C ASN A 65 0.94 -1.09 18.36
N GLY A 66 0.50 -0.39 17.31
CA GLY A 66 -0.54 0.65 17.38
C GLY A 66 -0.07 2.04 17.81
N ASN A 67 1.16 2.19 18.31
CA ASN A 67 1.70 3.48 18.74
C ASN A 67 2.43 4.18 17.59
N ILE A 68 2.16 5.47 17.40
CA ILE A 68 2.90 6.30 16.43
C ILE A 68 4.32 6.52 16.95
N ILE A 69 5.30 6.06 16.16
CA ILE A 69 6.72 6.16 16.50
C ILE A 69 7.53 6.90 15.42
N GLY A 70 6.90 7.30 14.35
CA GLY A 70 7.53 8.07 13.28
C GLY A 70 6.51 8.72 12.37
N PHE A 71 6.97 9.71 11.61
CA PHE A 71 6.13 10.44 10.67
C PHE A 71 6.94 11.01 9.50
N VAL A 72 6.20 11.34 8.42
CA VAL A 72 6.68 12.16 7.31
C VAL A 72 5.67 13.27 7.03
N PHE A 73 6.17 14.49 6.86
CA PHE A 73 5.42 15.62 6.31
C PHE A 73 6.06 16.03 4.99
N ALA A 74 5.29 15.89 3.91
CA ALA A 74 5.76 16.20 2.58
C ALA A 74 4.69 16.93 1.75
N TRP A 75 5.10 17.50 0.64
CA TRP A 75 4.25 18.26 -0.27
C TRP A 75 4.69 18.05 -1.70
N ILE A 76 3.73 17.88 -2.61
CA ILE A 76 3.99 17.84 -4.04
C ILE A 76 3.63 19.19 -4.68
N SER A 77 4.55 19.76 -5.45
CA SER A 77 4.30 20.92 -6.28
C SER A 77 5.13 20.86 -7.56
N HIS A 78 4.51 21.16 -8.70
CA HIS A 78 5.17 21.18 -10.00
C HIS A 78 5.96 19.88 -10.31
N GLN A 79 5.36 18.72 -9.98
CA GLN A 79 5.98 17.39 -10.12
C GLN A 79 7.31 17.24 -9.35
N ILE A 80 7.43 17.97 -8.25
CA ILE A 80 8.55 17.86 -7.31
C ILE A 80 7.98 17.49 -5.93
N GLY A 81 8.46 16.39 -5.39
CA GLY A 81 8.19 16.00 -4.02
C GLY A 81 9.11 16.73 -3.05
N ASN A 82 8.54 17.48 -2.11
CA ASN A 82 9.30 18.19 -1.10
C ASN A 82 9.10 17.52 0.24
N ILE A 83 10.13 16.93 0.82
CA ILE A 83 10.12 16.37 2.16
C ILE A 83 10.49 17.50 3.12
N PHE A 84 9.56 17.85 4.00
CA PHE A 84 9.83 18.89 5.02
C PHE A 84 10.33 18.28 6.31
N TRP A 85 9.72 17.14 6.73
CA TRP A 85 10.07 16.45 7.95
C TRP A 85 9.98 14.93 7.76
N LEU A 86 10.95 14.25 8.30
CA LEU A 86 10.97 12.82 8.52
C LEU A 86 11.53 12.60 9.92
N GLY A 87 10.72 12.10 10.80
CA GLY A 87 11.08 11.92 12.20
C GLY A 87 10.79 10.52 12.73
N ILE A 88 11.68 10.02 13.59
CA ILE A 88 11.50 8.79 14.36
C ILE A 88 11.76 9.10 15.82
N GLU A 89 10.86 8.66 16.68
CA GLU A 89 11.01 8.69 18.14
C GLU A 89 12.40 8.15 18.54
N PRO A 90 13.19 8.86 19.35
CA PRO A 90 14.58 8.49 19.66
C PRO A 90 14.80 7.04 20.07
N SER A 91 13.92 6.50 20.90
CA SER A 91 13.98 5.11 21.40
C SER A 91 13.75 4.04 20.31
N TYR A 92 13.21 4.43 19.15
CA TYR A 92 12.91 3.56 18.01
C TYR A 92 13.88 3.74 16.83
N ARG A 93 14.88 4.59 16.95
CA ARG A 93 15.89 4.82 15.89
C ARG A 93 16.76 3.60 15.65
N ARG A 94 17.47 3.58 14.51
CA ARG A 94 18.39 2.52 14.06
C ARG A 94 17.76 1.14 13.83
N LYS A 95 16.42 1.07 13.73
CA LYS A 95 15.67 -0.15 13.37
C LYS A 95 15.23 -0.18 11.90
N GLY A 96 15.70 0.76 11.07
CA GLY A 96 15.34 0.86 9.65
C GLY A 96 13.99 1.56 9.36
N TYR A 97 13.27 2.05 10.37
CA TYR A 97 11.94 2.64 10.20
C TYR A 97 11.93 3.94 9.38
N ALA A 98 12.96 4.78 9.57
CA ALA A 98 13.13 5.98 8.73
C ALA A 98 13.31 5.64 7.26
N SER A 99 14.06 4.58 6.94
CA SER A 99 14.26 4.12 5.57
C SER A 99 12.94 3.67 4.94
N LYS A 100 12.13 2.91 5.67
CA LYS A 100 10.81 2.46 5.20
C LYS A 100 9.85 3.63 4.95
N LEU A 101 9.80 4.61 5.85
CA LEU A 101 8.99 5.82 5.68
C LEU A 101 9.45 6.66 4.48
N LEU A 102 10.76 6.81 4.29
CA LEU A 102 11.32 7.51 3.13
C LEU A 102 11.00 6.77 1.84
N GLU A 103 11.17 5.45 1.81
CA GLU A 103 10.89 4.60 0.66
C GLU A 103 9.43 4.71 0.24
N GLU A 104 8.50 4.62 1.20
CA GLU A 104 7.06 4.81 0.94
C GLU A 104 6.75 6.21 0.41
N THR A 105 7.38 7.25 0.97
CA THR A 105 7.23 8.62 0.48
C THR A 105 7.73 8.77 -0.97
N LEU A 106 8.87 8.17 -1.30
CA LEU A 106 9.42 8.20 -2.66
C LEU A 106 8.54 7.42 -3.64
N ASN A 107 7.94 6.30 -3.22
CA ASN A 107 6.98 5.55 -4.01
C ASN A 107 5.73 6.40 -4.33
N ILE A 108 5.20 7.12 -3.34
CA ILE A 108 4.08 8.06 -3.55
C ILE A 108 4.49 9.15 -4.54
N PHE A 109 5.68 9.72 -4.41
CA PHE A 109 6.17 10.73 -5.36
C PHE A 109 6.28 10.18 -6.78
N ALA A 110 6.81 8.96 -6.95
CA ALA A 110 6.94 8.31 -8.25
C ALA A 110 5.56 8.04 -8.89
N ASN A 111 4.61 7.52 -8.10
CA ASN A 111 3.23 7.29 -8.52
C ASN A 111 2.49 8.58 -8.89
N ARG A 112 2.88 9.71 -8.30
CA ARG A 112 2.32 11.04 -8.55
C ARG A 112 3.16 11.87 -9.52
N GLU A 113 3.89 11.21 -10.42
CA GLU A 113 4.68 11.79 -11.51
C GLU A 113 5.74 12.80 -11.08
N CYS A 114 6.25 12.68 -9.87
CA CYS A 114 7.38 13.52 -9.49
C CYS A 114 8.66 13.04 -10.16
N TYR A 115 9.41 13.97 -10.73
CA TYR A 115 10.74 13.70 -11.28
C TYR A 115 11.86 13.86 -10.26
N LYS A 116 11.59 14.55 -9.15
CA LYS A 116 12.59 14.84 -8.12
C LYS A 116 11.97 14.83 -6.74
N ALA A 117 12.74 14.34 -5.76
CA ALA A 117 12.52 14.60 -4.36
C ALA A 117 13.52 15.62 -3.84
N LYS A 118 13.05 16.58 -3.05
CA LYS A 118 13.87 17.61 -2.41
C LYS A 118 13.74 17.52 -0.90
N PHE A 119 14.85 17.78 -0.25
CA PHE A 119 14.95 17.91 1.19
C PHE A 119 15.97 19.01 1.51
N PHE A 120 15.80 19.70 2.62
CA PHE A 120 16.84 20.56 3.15
C PHE A 120 17.12 20.24 4.61
N THR A 121 18.35 20.46 5.02
CA THR A 121 18.83 20.21 6.37
C THR A 121 19.88 21.24 6.75
N TYR A 122 20.31 21.22 8.00
CA TYR A 122 21.42 22.03 8.44
C TYR A 122 22.78 21.33 8.25
N PRO A 123 23.87 22.06 7.99
CA PRO A 123 25.20 21.46 7.92
C PRO A 123 25.61 20.71 9.18
N SER A 124 25.12 21.14 10.34
CA SER A 124 25.35 20.50 11.65
C SER A 124 24.61 19.16 11.84
N GLU A 125 23.60 18.86 11.02
CA GLU A 125 22.80 17.64 11.12
C GLU A 125 23.45 16.48 10.34
N GLU A 126 24.66 16.08 10.76
CA GLU A 126 25.47 15.08 10.07
C GLU A 126 24.74 13.74 9.88
N LEU A 127 23.97 13.31 10.89
CA LEU A 127 23.21 12.05 10.82
C LEU A 127 22.13 12.11 9.74
N ALA A 128 21.41 13.22 9.64
CA ALA A 128 20.39 13.41 8.61
C ALA A 128 21.03 13.50 7.23
N ASN A 129 22.12 14.28 7.08
CA ASN A 129 22.87 14.41 5.84
C ASN A 129 23.35 13.03 5.35
N HIS A 130 23.99 12.26 6.20
CA HIS A 130 24.46 10.92 5.86
C HIS A 130 23.30 9.95 5.53
N PHE A 131 22.19 10.03 6.27
CA PHE A 131 20.99 9.21 6.01
C PHE A 131 20.47 9.45 4.60
N PHE A 132 20.23 10.70 4.21
CA PHE A 132 19.70 11.03 2.88
C PHE A 132 20.71 10.71 1.77
N GLN A 133 22.01 10.94 1.96
CA GLN A 133 23.05 10.52 1.02
C GLN A 133 23.04 9.02 0.77
N LYS A 134 22.94 8.22 1.83
CA LYS A 134 22.82 6.75 1.73
C LYS A 134 21.60 6.31 0.90
N HIS A 135 20.53 7.12 0.89
CA HIS A 135 19.30 6.86 0.10
C HIS A 135 19.33 7.51 -1.28
N GLY A 136 20.50 7.94 -1.75
CA GLY A 136 20.72 8.44 -3.10
C GLY A 136 20.35 9.91 -3.32
N PHE A 137 20.22 10.69 -2.24
CA PHE A 137 20.15 12.15 -2.35
C PHE A 137 21.57 12.72 -2.49
N THR A 138 21.69 13.74 -3.33
CA THR A 138 22.95 14.48 -3.56
C THR A 138 22.80 15.91 -3.11
N GLU A 139 23.84 16.47 -2.51
CA GLU A 139 23.90 17.90 -2.19
C GLU A 139 23.97 18.70 -3.49
N THR A 140 23.02 19.61 -3.70
CA THR A 140 22.95 20.45 -4.92
C THR A 140 23.25 21.91 -4.64
N ALA A 141 23.04 22.34 -3.41
CA ALA A 141 23.38 23.72 -3.00
C ALA A 141 23.61 23.77 -1.48
N ARG A 142 24.50 24.69 -1.09
CA ARG A 142 24.71 25.08 0.30
C ARG A 142 24.63 26.59 0.39
N ILE A 143 23.82 27.10 1.29
CA ILE A 143 23.63 28.53 1.50
C ILE A 143 23.99 28.86 2.93
N ASP A 144 25.03 29.67 3.09
CA ASP A 144 25.44 30.17 4.40
C ASP A 144 24.47 31.25 4.89
N LYS A 145 24.23 31.28 6.20
CA LYS A 145 23.38 32.28 6.87
C LYS A 145 21.98 32.42 6.22
N SER A 146 21.34 31.30 5.93
CA SER A 146 19.98 31.26 5.35
C SER A 146 18.91 31.49 6.45
N PHE A 147 18.26 30.45 6.94
CA PHE A 147 17.18 30.59 7.93
C PHE A 147 17.74 31.02 9.28
N PHE A 148 17.26 32.17 9.77
CA PHE A 148 17.66 32.74 11.07
C PHE A 148 19.18 32.85 11.29
N GLY A 149 19.92 33.05 10.18
CA GLY A 149 21.37 33.13 10.23
C GLY A 149 22.10 31.77 10.24
N VAL A 150 21.36 30.68 10.22
CA VAL A 150 21.92 29.31 10.12
C VAL A 150 22.01 28.90 8.66
N GLY A 151 23.11 28.26 8.27
CA GLY A 151 23.30 27.74 6.91
C GLY A 151 22.37 26.55 6.63
N VAL A 152 22.03 26.34 5.36
CA VAL A 152 21.24 25.17 4.92
C VAL A 152 21.92 24.42 3.78
N VAL A 153 21.69 23.13 3.74
CA VAL A 153 22.10 22.20 2.69
C VAL A 153 20.86 21.71 1.96
N PHE A 154 20.82 21.93 0.66
CA PHE A 154 19.76 21.40 -0.20
C PHE A 154 20.19 20.08 -0.82
N MET A 155 19.36 19.08 -0.67
CA MET A 155 19.59 17.75 -1.19
C MET A 155 18.49 17.37 -2.16
N VAL A 156 18.86 16.74 -3.26
CA VAL A 156 17.94 16.32 -4.32
C VAL A 156 18.22 14.87 -4.70
N LYS A 157 17.14 14.14 -4.97
CA LYS A 157 17.17 12.82 -5.58
C LYS A 157 16.31 12.84 -6.83
N GLU A 158 16.86 12.35 -7.95
CA GLU A 158 16.07 12.09 -9.15
C GLU A 158 15.13 10.90 -8.88
N ILE A 159 13.90 11.01 -9.38
CA ILE A 159 12.87 9.97 -9.30
C ILE A 159 12.46 9.62 -10.72
N THR A 160 12.35 8.33 -11.00
CA THR A 160 11.71 7.87 -12.23
C THR A 160 10.22 7.74 -11.95
N PRO A 161 9.35 8.54 -12.59
CA PRO A 161 7.91 8.39 -12.43
C PRO A 161 7.45 7.00 -12.84
N VAL A 162 6.50 6.45 -12.11
CA VAL A 162 5.86 5.18 -12.52
C VAL A 162 4.98 5.48 -13.73
N PRO A 163 5.12 4.76 -14.84
CA PRO A 163 4.24 4.90 -16.01
C PRO A 163 2.77 4.71 -15.61
N GLU A 164 1.87 5.44 -16.26
CA GLU A 164 0.43 5.40 -15.95
C GLU A 164 -0.14 3.98 -15.97
N GLU A 165 0.29 3.19 -16.94
CA GLU A 165 -0.08 1.79 -17.09
C GLU A 165 0.31 0.90 -15.89
N HIS A 166 1.29 1.31 -15.08
CA HIS A 166 1.71 0.59 -13.88
C HIS A 166 1.07 1.12 -12.59
N ARG A 167 0.41 2.28 -12.65
CA ARG A 167 -0.30 2.87 -11.50
C ARG A 167 -1.66 2.25 -11.27
N ILE A 168 -2.32 1.91 -12.38
CA ILE A 168 -3.60 1.23 -12.36
C ILE A 168 -3.37 -0.27 -12.24
N LYS A 169 -3.93 -0.89 -11.22
CA LYS A 169 -3.84 -2.33 -10.98
C LYS A 169 -5.11 -3.02 -11.44
N LYS A 170 -4.96 -4.15 -12.12
CA LYS A 170 -6.02 -4.88 -12.81
C LYS A 170 -6.06 -6.32 -12.32
N ILE A 171 -7.21 -6.74 -11.81
CA ILE A 171 -7.42 -8.07 -11.23
C ILE A 171 -8.58 -8.76 -11.93
N ILE A 172 -8.43 -10.04 -12.23
CA ILE A 172 -9.52 -10.93 -12.62
C ILE A 172 -9.74 -11.96 -11.53
N LEU A 173 -10.99 -12.11 -11.08
CA LEU A 173 -11.43 -13.26 -10.28
C LEU A 173 -12.35 -14.09 -11.14
N ALA A 174 -12.09 -15.40 -11.25
CA ALA A 174 -12.88 -16.28 -12.09
C ALA A 174 -13.18 -17.60 -11.38
N GLY A 175 -14.35 -18.14 -11.66
CA GLY A 175 -14.79 -19.42 -11.12
C GLY A 175 -16.19 -19.79 -11.56
N GLU A 176 -16.67 -20.93 -11.10
CA GLU A 176 -18.01 -21.43 -11.39
C GLU A 176 -19.05 -20.82 -10.47
N ALA A 177 -20.30 -20.81 -10.92
CA ALA A 177 -21.44 -20.41 -10.09
C ALA A 177 -21.49 -21.27 -8.80
N GLY A 178 -21.61 -20.59 -7.66
CA GLY A 178 -21.58 -21.23 -6.34
C GLY A 178 -20.23 -21.17 -5.62
N GLN A 179 -19.12 -20.87 -6.31
CA GLN A 179 -17.79 -20.73 -5.68
C GLN A 179 -17.56 -19.38 -4.96
N GLY A 180 -18.57 -18.51 -4.90
CA GLY A 180 -18.50 -17.25 -4.16
C GLY A 180 -17.64 -16.17 -4.82
N ILE A 181 -17.42 -16.23 -6.13
CA ILE A 181 -16.63 -15.21 -6.87
C ILE A 181 -17.20 -13.81 -6.69
N LYS A 182 -18.54 -13.65 -6.81
CA LYS A 182 -19.20 -12.38 -6.58
C LYS A 182 -18.96 -11.85 -5.17
N LEU A 183 -19.09 -12.71 -4.16
CA LEU A 183 -18.84 -12.34 -2.75
C LEU A 183 -17.38 -11.88 -2.56
N MET A 184 -16.44 -12.67 -3.06
CA MET A 184 -15.01 -12.37 -2.99
C MET A 184 -14.67 -11.03 -3.67
N ALA A 185 -15.26 -10.76 -4.85
CA ALA A 185 -15.07 -9.52 -5.58
C ALA A 185 -15.56 -8.30 -4.80
N HIS A 186 -16.75 -8.37 -4.20
CA HIS A 186 -17.28 -7.29 -3.36
C HIS A 186 -16.45 -7.09 -2.09
N ILE A 187 -16.00 -8.16 -1.45
CA ILE A 187 -15.13 -8.07 -0.27
C ILE A 187 -13.81 -7.38 -0.65
N LEU A 188 -13.17 -7.80 -1.75
CA LEU A 188 -11.93 -7.19 -2.20
C LEU A 188 -12.13 -5.70 -2.55
N ALA A 189 -13.19 -5.37 -3.29
CA ALA A 189 -13.51 -3.98 -3.61
C ALA A 189 -13.73 -3.14 -2.35
N ASN A 190 -14.45 -3.66 -1.36
CA ASN A 190 -14.66 -2.98 -0.08
C ASN A 190 -13.33 -2.80 0.70
N ILE A 191 -12.47 -3.81 0.74
CA ILE A 191 -11.13 -3.69 1.36
C ILE A 191 -10.35 -2.56 0.70
N LEU A 192 -10.26 -2.56 -0.63
CA LEU A 192 -9.51 -1.55 -1.38
C LEU A 192 -10.09 -0.15 -1.17
N THR A 193 -11.42 0.00 -1.19
CA THR A 193 -12.09 1.30 -0.92
C THR A 193 -11.80 1.79 0.51
N LYS A 194 -11.81 0.90 1.51
CA LYS A 194 -11.46 1.24 2.89
C LYS A 194 -9.98 1.63 3.06
N LEU A 195 -9.12 1.16 2.17
CA LEU A 195 -7.72 1.58 2.04
C LEU A 195 -7.56 2.83 1.15
N GLU A 196 -8.65 3.58 0.96
CA GLU A 196 -8.71 4.84 0.19
C GLU A 196 -8.27 4.70 -1.27
N LYS A 197 -8.44 3.53 -1.88
CA LYS A 197 -8.23 3.34 -3.31
C LYS A 197 -9.51 3.67 -4.09
N GLU A 198 -9.35 4.26 -5.26
CA GLU A 198 -10.40 4.28 -6.28
C GLU A 198 -10.56 2.86 -6.83
N VAL A 199 -11.81 2.40 -6.95
CA VAL A 199 -12.10 1.00 -7.35
C VAL A 199 -13.23 0.96 -8.35
N ALA A 200 -13.01 0.25 -9.45
CA ALA A 200 -14.07 -0.12 -10.39
C ALA A 200 -14.21 -1.65 -10.41
N LEU A 201 -15.43 -2.13 -10.25
CA LEU A 201 -15.79 -3.55 -10.28
C LEU A 201 -16.82 -3.82 -11.39
N ASN A 202 -16.48 -4.70 -12.31
CA ASN A 202 -17.36 -5.22 -13.35
C ASN A 202 -17.57 -6.72 -13.15
N LEU A 203 -18.83 -7.18 -13.17
CA LEU A 203 -19.20 -8.59 -13.08
C LEU A 203 -19.68 -9.09 -14.43
N VAL A 204 -19.00 -10.08 -14.98
CA VAL A 204 -19.33 -10.72 -16.25
C VAL A 204 -19.85 -12.13 -15.98
N TYR A 205 -21.03 -12.42 -16.50
CA TYR A 205 -21.69 -13.71 -16.38
C TYR A 205 -21.72 -14.39 -17.74
N ASP A 206 -21.34 -15.66 -17.78
CA ASP A 206 -21.52 -16.47 -18.97
C ASP A 206 -23.03 -16.75 -19.19
N ALA A 207 -23.48 -16.61 -20.42
CA ALA A 207 -24.89 -16.74 -20.80
C ALA A 207 -25.45 -18.18 -20.71
N THR A 208 -24.68 -19.16 -20.25
CA THR A 208 -25.10 -20.56 -20.12
C THR A 208 -26.03 -20.79 -18.94
N VAL A 209 -27.14 -21.46 -19.17
CA VAL A 209 -28.39 -21.49 -18.36
C VAL A 209 -28.29 -22.13 -16.98
N ARG A 210 -27.26 -22.90 -16.62
CA ARG A 210 -26.98 -23.40 -15.26
C ARG A 210 -25.49 -23.77 -15.11
N GLY A 211 -24.84 -23.24 -14.11
CA GLY A 211 -23.45 -23.60 -13.80
C GLY A 211 -22.39 -22.84 -14.63
N GLY A 212 -22.76 -21.67 -15.22
CA GLY A 212 -21.85 -20.86 -16.01
C GLY A 212 -20.71 -20.24 -15.20
N ASN A 213 -19.64 -19.87 -15.89
CA ASN A 213 -18.51 -19.16 -15.27
C ASN A 213 -18.90 -17.74 -14.88
N ILE A 214 -18.39 -17.31 -13.74
CA ILE A 214 -18.49 -15.93 -13.27
C ILE A 214 -17.08 -15.34 -13.32
N LYS A 215 -16.95 -14.17 -13.94
CA LYS A 215 -15.73 -13.39 -13.96
C LYS A 215 -15.99 -12.04 -13.31
N ALA A 216 -15.15 -11.63 -12.39
CA ALA A 216 -15.13 -10.29 -11.85
C ALA A 216 -13.83 -9.61 -12.29
N GLU A 217 -13.98 -8.45 -12.91
CA GLU A 217 -12.89 -7.58 -13.33
C GLU A 217 -12.82 -6.41 -12.37
N ILE A 218 -11.68 -6.25 -11.70
CA ILE A 218 -11.46 -5.22 -10.70
C ILE A 218 -10.28 -4.37 -11.16
N VAL A 219 -10.51 -3.07 -11.21
CA VAL A 219 -9.46 -2.07 -11.43
C VAL A 219 -9.35 -1.23 -10.17
N TYR A 220 -8.14 -1.00 -9.68
CA TYR A 220 -7.93 -0.10 -8.56
C TYR A 220 -6.68 0.77 -8.74
N SER A 221 -6.70 1.96 -8.13
CA SER A 221 -5.65 2.96 -8.23
C SER A 221 -5.65 3.86 -7.00
N ASP A 222 -4.55 4.59 -6.79
CA ASP A 222 -4.47 5.71 -5.83
C ASP A 222 -5.06 7.01 -6.42
N GLU A 223 -5.25 7.07 -7.74
CA GLU A 223 -5.76 8.23 -8.48
C GLU A 223 -7.06 7.84 -9.19
N PRO A 224 -7.90 8.81 -9.64
CA PRO A 224 -9.12 8.53 -10.36
C PRO A 224 -8.93 7.61 -11.58
N ILE A 225 -9.87 6.70 -11.79
CA ILE A 225 -9.85 5.72 -12.87
C ILE A 225 -10.72 6.24 -14.01
N ASP A 226 -10.09 6.67 -15.10
CA ASP A 226 -10.81 7.19 -16.28
C ASP A 226 -11.37 6.04 -17.16
N VAL A 227 -10.61 4.94 -17.29
CA VAL A 227 -10.98 3.80 -18.13
C VAL A 227 -10.90 2.51 -17.30
N PRO A 228 -12.06 1.97 -16.84
CA PRO A 228 -12.10 0.77 -16.00
C PRO A 228 -12.03 -0.55 -16.78
N PHE A 229 -11.72 -0.52 -18.08
CA PHE A 229 -11.69 -1.70 -18.95
C PHE A 229 -10.23 -2.05 -19.32
N PHE A 230 -9.97 -3.34 -19.48
CA PHE A 230 -8.63 -3.83 -19.83
C PHE A 230 -8.71 -5.17 -20.59
N GLU A 231 -7.71 -5.48 -21.37
CA GLU A 231 -7.59 -6.77 -22.08
C GLU A 231 -6.74 -7.78 -21.30
N GLU A 232 -5.77 -7.31 -20.53
CA GLU A 232 -4.87 -8.13 -19.73
C GLU A 232 -4.82 -7.64 -18.28
N ALA A 233 -4.94 -8.56 -17.34
CA ALA A 233 -4.82 -8.26 -15.91
C ALA A 233 -3.37 -8.34 -15.44
N ASP A 234 -3.05 -7.64 -14.34
CA ASP A 234 -1.78 -7.84 -13.66
C ASP A 234 -1.76 -9.18 -12.92
N ILE A 235 -2.91 -9.57 -12.33
CA ILE A 235 -3.08 -10.85 -11.66
C ILE A 235 -4.49 -11.39 -11.88
N ALA A 236 -4.59 -12.69 -12.10
CA ALA A 236 -5.86 -13.41 -12.11
C ALA A 236 -5.88 -14.48 -11.02
N LEU A 237 -7.03 -14.66 -10.38
CA LEU A 237 -7.32 -15.77 -9.47
C LEU A 237 -8.43 -16.62 -10.07
N GLN A 238 -8.15 -17.90 -10.31
CA GLN A 238 -9.08 -18.83 -10.90
C GLN A 238 -9.35 -20.00 -9.96
N LEU A 239 -10.61 -20.13 -9.53
CA LEU A 239 -11.08 -21.21 -8.66
C LEU A 239 -11.80 -22.33 -9.40
N SER A 240 -12.18 -22.14 -10.67
CA SER A 240 -12.86 -23.17 -11.47
C SER A 240 -11.97 -24.40 -11.67
N ARG A 241 -12.60 -25.59 -11.72
CA ARG A 241 -11.91 -26.85 -12.02
C ARG A 241 -11.47 -26.96 -13.47
N ILE A 242 -12.00 -26.12 -14.34
CA ILE A 242 -11.63 -26.04 -15.76
C ILE A 242 -10.89 -24.73 -15.94
N HIS A 243 -9.67 -24.81 -16.46
CA HIS A 243 -8.90 -23.63 -16.80
C HIS A 243 -9.57 -22.86 -17.93
N ASP A 244 -9.88 -21.57 -17.67
CA ASP A 244 -10.42 -20.67 -18.68
C ASP A 244 -9.25 -20.01 -19.45
N ALA A 245 -8.99 -20.50 -20.65
CA ALA A 245 -7.93 -20.01 -21.52
C ALA A 245 -8.17 -18.58 -22.07
N SER A 246 -9.39 -18.03 -21.90
CA SER A 246 -9.70 -16.65 -22.30
C SER A 246 -9.15 -15.60 -21.32
N ILE A 247 -8.75 -16.01 -20.12
CA ILE A 247 -8.19 -15.12 -19.11
C ILE A 247 -6.75 -14.78 -19.46
N LYS A 248 -6.51 -13.52 -19.79
CA LYS A 248 -5.17 -12.96 -20.01
C LYS A 248 -4.70 -12.25 -18.75
N ALA A 249 -3.59 -12.71 -18.16
CA ALA A 249 -2.98 -12.06 -17.01
C ALA A 249 -1.46 -12.30 -16.97
N LYS A 250 -0.71 -11.34 -16.41
CA LYS A 250 0.75 -11.47 -16.19
C LYS A 250 1.08 -12.55 -15.17
N HIS A 251 0.23 -12.68 -14.14
CA HIS A 251 0.32 -13.69 -13.09
C HIS A 251 -1.04 -14.37 -12.90
N ILE A 252 -1.04 -15.69 -12.73
CA ILE A 252 -2.28 -16.45 -12.51
C ILE A 252 -2.12 -17.31 -11.25
N LEU A 253 -2.98 -17.08 -10.26
CA LEU A 253 -3.19 -17.99 -9.14
C LEU A 253 -4.30 -18.95 -9.53
N ILE A 254 -4.05 -20.25 -9.51
CA ILE A 254 -5.02 -21.23 -9.94
C ILE A 254 -5.19 -22.34 -8.91
N GLU A 255 -6.44 -22.79 -8.73
CA GLU A 255 -6.73 -23.99 -7.95
C GLU A 255 -5.95 -25.20 -8.53
N SER A 256 -5.22 -25.90 -7.68
CA SER A 256 -4.33 -26.97 -8.12
C SER A 256 -5.06 -28.12 -8.80
N SER A 257 -6.33 -28.37 -8.43
CA SER A 257 -7.19 -29.38 -9.06
C SER A 257 -7.73 -28.97 -10.43
N ALA A 258 -7.64 -27.68 -10.80
CA ALA A 258 -8.11 -27.17 -12.09
C ALA A 258 -7.25 -27.61 -13.26
N CYS A 259 -6.01 -27.94 -13.02
CA CYS A 259 -5.11 -28.49 -14.05
C CYS A 259 -5.08 -30.00 -13.93
N GLY A 260 -5.80 -30.70 -14.82
CA GLY A 260 -5.63 -32.15 -14.98
C GLY A 260 -4.16 -32.52 -15.26
N THR A 261 -3.81 -33.79 -15.03
CA THR A 261 -2.45 -34.33 -15.18
C THR A 261 -1.84 -34.17 -16.60
N ASP A 262 -2.64 -33.75 -17.56
CA ASP A 262 -2.24 -33.52 -18.98
C ASP A 262 -2.14 -32.01 -19.32
N CYS A 263 -1.27 -31.29 -18.62
CA CYS A 263 -0.95 -29.88 -18.90
C CYS A 263 -0.29 -29.61 -20.28
N LYS A 264 -0.09 -30.65 -21.08
CA LYS A 264 0.46 -30.54 -22.46
C LYS A 264 -0.50 -29.85 -23.44
N LYS A 265 -1.75 -29.65 -23.10
CA LYS A 265 -2.77 -29.00 -23.95
C LYS A 265 -3.03 -27.52 -23.60
N CYS A 266 -2.49 -27.02 -22.50
CA CYS A 266 -2.56 -25.59 -22.21
C CYS A 266 -1.36 -24.92 -22.87
N ASP A 267 -1.58 -24.20 -23.97
CA ASP A 267 -0.59 -23.29 -24.58
C ASP A 267 -0.18 -22.11 -23.64
N LEU A 268 -0.82 -22.02 -22.49
CA LEU A 268 -0.51 -21.05 -21.44
C LEU A 268 0.54 -21.64 -20.50
N ARG A 269 1.69 -21.01 -20.46
CA ARG A 269 2.74 -21.25 -19.48
C ARG A 269 2.23 -20.84 -18.10
N CYS A 270 1.41 -21.69 -17.44
CA CYS A 270 1.11 -21.55 -16.01
C CYS A 270 2.40 -21.87 -15.24
N PRO A 271 3.08 -20.91 -14.63
CA PRO A 271 4.20 -21.20 -13.74
C PRO A 271 3.73 -22.19 -12.66
N ALA A 272 4.50 -23.23 -12.40
CA ALA A 272 4.15 -24.23 -11.38
C ALA A 272 3.99 -23.60 -9.96
N SER A 273 4.62 -22.46 -9.73
CA SER A 273 4.57 -21.69 -8.49
C SER A 273 3.20 -21.04 -8.18
N ASP A 274 2.29 -20.96 -9.16
CA ASP A 274 0.99 -20.30 -9.00
C ASP A 274 -0.16 -21.31 -8.79
N ARG A 275 0.14 -22.60 -8.60
CA ARG A 275 -0.85 -23.64 -8.33
C ARG A 275 -1.01 -23.87 -6.83
N ILE A 276 -2.15 -23.50 -6.29
CA ILE A 276 -2.41 -23.58 -4.86
C ILE A 276 -3.61 -24.49 -4.60
N PRO A 277 -3.51 -25.45 -3.67
CA PRO A 277 -4.58 -26.41 -3.38
C PRO A 277 -5.63 -25.78 -2.43
N PHE A 278 -6.33 -24.73 -2.87
CA PHE A 278 -7.28 -23.97 -2.05
C PHE A 278 -8.41 -24.85 -1.50
N GLU A 279 -8.96 -25.77 -2.31
CA GLU A 279 -10.01 -26.72 -1.88
C GLU A 279 -9.50 -27.65 -0.78
N LYS A 280 -8.29 -28.18 -0.94
CA LYS A 280 -7.65 -29.04 0.06
C LYS A 280 -7.42 -28.27 1.37
N ILE A 281 -6.84 -27.07 1.27
CA ILE A 281 -6.60 -26.22 2.44
C ILE A 281 -7.91 -25.92 3.18
N ALA A 282 -8.96 -25.52 2.47
CA ALA A 282 -10.24 -25.20 3.08
C ALA A 282 -10.86 -26.42 3.79
N THR A 283 -10.77 -27.60 3.19
CA THR A 283 -11.31 -28.82 3.74
C THR A 283 -10.53 -29.31 4.96
N GLU A 284 -9.21 -29.29 4.91
CA GLU A 284 -8.34 -29.78 6.00
C GLU A 284 -8.32 -28.86 7.22
N HIS A 285 -8.31 -27.53 7.00
CA HIS A 285 -8.15 -26.56 8.10
C HIS A 285 -9.45 -25.93 8.59
N PHE A 286 -10.51 -25.92 7.75
CA PHE A 286 -11.79 -25.30 8.09
C PHE A 286 -12.97 -26.28 8.00
N SER A 287 -12.70 -27.57 7.74
CA SER A 287 -13.68 -28.66 7.67
C SER A 287 -14.83 -28.40 6.67
N SER A 288 -14.65 -27.47 5.74
CA SER A 288 -15.67 -27.12 4.74
C SER A 288 -15.09 -26.43 3.51
N PRO A 289 -15.48 -26.86 2.31
CA PRO A 289 -15.07 -26.20 1.07
C PRO A 289 -15.69 -24.79 0.88
N ILE A 290 -16.62 -24.38 1.72
CA ILE A 290 -17.25 -23.04 1.64
C ILE A 290 -16.24 -21.90 1.82
N PHE A 291 -15.12 -22.19 2.49
CA PHE A 291 -14.07 -21.20 2.75
C PHE A 291 -12.97 -21.10 1.69
N VAL A 292 -13.09 -21.87 0.58
CA VAL A 292 -12.10 -21.84 -0.53
C VAL A 292 -11.85 -20.43 -1.02
N ASN A 293 -12.92 -19.67 -1.27
CA ASN A 293 -12.86 -18.30 -1.74
C ASN A 293 -12.16 -17.36 -0.73
N MET A 294 -12.32 -17.59 0.58
CA MET A 294 -11.67 -16.76 1.62
C MET A 294 -10.18 -17.08 1.76
N VAL A 295 -9.81 -18.35 1.69
CA VAL A 295 -8.38 -18.75 1.64
C VAL A 295 -7.71 -18.15 0.40
N ALA A 296 -8.37 -18.25 -0.75
CA ALA A 296 -7.85 -17.71 -2.00
C ALA A 296 -7.75 -16.19 -1.98
N LEU A 297 -8.73 -15.48 -1.39
CA LEU A 297 -8.67 -14.03 -1.18
C LEU A 297 -7.47 -13.65 -0.31
N GLY A 298 -7.19 -14.39 0.74
CA GLY A 298 -6.02 -14.15 1.59
C GLY A 298 -4.72 -14.22 0.79
N LYS A 299 -4.55 -15.26 -0.02
CA LYS A 299 -3.36 -15.39 -0.90
C LYS A 299 -3.29 -14.28 -1.93
N LEU A 300 -4.42 -13.87 -2.50
CA LEU A 300 -4.48 -12.76 -3.44
C LEU A 300 -4.05 -11.44 -2.78
N LEU A 301 -4.54 -11.13 -1.59
CA LEU A 301 -4.14 -9.93 -0.83
C LEU A 301 -2.64 -9.90 -0.59
N GLN A 302 -2.01 -11.04 -0.26
CA GLN A 302 -0.56 -11.16 -0.13
C GLN A 302 0.14 -10.82 -1.46
N LYS A 303 -0.31 -11.41 -2.56
CA LYS A 303 0.32 -11.24 -3.89
C LYS A 303 0.19 -9.82 -4.43
N ILE A 304 -0.90 -9.11 -4.13
CA ILE A 304 -1.07 -7.71 -4.54
C ILE A 304 -0.47 -6.71 -3.53
N GLY A 305 0.20 -7.20 -2.47
CA GLY A 305 0.92 -6.36 -1.52
C GLY A 305 0.04 -5.61 -0.51
N ILE A 306 -1.21 -6.05 -0.30
CA ILE A 306 -2.08 -5.46 0.72
C ILE A 306 -1.70 -6.00 2.10
N THR A 307 -1.32 -5.14 3.01
CA THR A 307 -1.00 -5.48 4.40
C THR A 307 -2.28 -5.81 5.15
N ILE A 308 -2.45 -7.08 5.54
CA ILE A 308 -3.70 -7.58 6.14
C ILE A 308 -4.02 -6.92 7.48
N GLU A 309 -3.02 -6.44 8.20
CA GLU A 309 -3.14 -5.74 9.48
C GLU A 309 -3.79 -4.35 9.33
N LEU A 310 -3.78 -3.78 8.13
CA LEU A 310 -4.46 -2.52 7.83
C LEU A 310 -5.95 -2.71 7.51
N VAL A 311 -6.39 -3.95 7.29
CA VAL A 311 -7.76 -4.25 6.91
C VAL A 311 -8.65 -4.35 8.15
N ASN A 312 -9.61 -3.43 8.28
CA ASN A 312 -10.68 -3.57 9.27
C ASN A 312 -11.79 -4.45 8.70
N PHE A 313 -11.80 -5.72 9.11
CA PHE A 313 -12.76 -6.70 8.63
C PHE A 313 -14.18 -6.51 9.17
N ASP A 314 -14.37 -5.84 10.32
CA ASP A 314 -15.69 -5.66 10.96
C ASP A 314 -16.71 -4.95 10.06
N THR A 315 -16.22 -4.15 9.12
CA THR A 315 -17.06 -3.36 8.19
C THR A 315 -17.16 -3.97 6.79
N VAL A 316 -16.53 -5.11 6.55
CA VAL A 316 -16.38 -5.68 5.20
C VAL A 316 -17.22 -6.94 5.02
N PHE A 317 -17.47 -7.68 6.09
CA PHE A 317 -18.18 -8.97 6.05
C PHE A 317 -19.62 -8.91 6.54
N PRO A 318 -20.50 -9.73 5.95
CA PRO A 318 -21.76 -10.08 6.61
C PRO A 318 -21.49 -10.84 7.91
N THR A 319 -22.42 -10.75 8.86
CA THR A 319 -22.27 -11.34 10.22
C THR A 319 -22.15 -12.87 10.23
N GLN A 320 -22.59 -13.54 9.17
CA GLN A 320 -22.56 -15.01 9.10
C GLN A 320 -21.13 -15.52 8.81
N PHE A 321 -20.65 -16.45 9.62
CA PHE A 321 -19.30 -17.03 9.54
C PHE A 321 -18.17 -16.01 9.61
N PHE A 322 -18.36 -14.94 10.35
CA PHE A 322 -17.41 -13.83 10.41
C PHE A 322 -16.00 -14.27 10.84
N ASP A 323 -15.92 -14.94 11.98
CA ASP A 323 -14.62 -15.36 12.55
C ASP A 323 -13.91 -16.40 11.65
N GLU A 324 -14.67 -17.34 11.10
CA GLU A 324 -14.14 -18.37 10.20
C GLU A 324 -13.62 -17.76 8.90
N ASN A 325 -14.35 -16.79 8.34
CA ASN A 325 -13.91 -16.06 7.13
C ASN A 325 -12.60 -15.32 7.36
N ILE A 326 -12.46 -14.59 8.48
CA ILE A 326 -11.22 -13.88 8.82
C ILE A 326 -10.08 -14.89 9.03
N ARG A 327 -10.32 -15.99 9.74
CA ARG A 327 -9.31 -17.03 9.93
C ARG A 327 -8.87 -17.63 8.60
N ALA A 328 -9.79 -17.89 7.68
CA ALA A 328 -9.50 -18.42 6.35
C ALA A 328 -8.66 -17.45 5.52
N ILE A 329 -8.99 -16.15 5.53
CA ILE A 329 -8.19 -15.11 4.86
C ILE A 329 -6.78 -15.02 5.46
N ARG A 330 -6.67 -14.97 6.78
CA ARG A 330 -5.36 -14.90 7.45
C ARG A 330 -4.50 -16.13 7.15
N TYR A 331 -5.12 -17.31 7.11
CA TYR A 331 -4.42 -18.54 6.74
C TYR A 331 -3.90 -18.45 5.30
N GLY A 332 -4.77 -18.13 4.34
CA GLY A 332 -4.37 -17.98 2.94
C GLY A 332 -3.28 -16.91 2.73
N TYR A 333 -3.34 -15.82 3.48
CA TYR A 333 -2.35 -14.74 3.44
C TYR A 333 -0.96 -15.21 3.90
N THR A 334 -0.87 -16.05 4.92
CA THR A 334 0.40 -16.55 5.47
C THR A 334 0.88 -17.84 4.83
N TYR A 335 0.03 -18.47 4.00
CA TYR A 335 0.36 -19.73 3.34
C TYR A 335 1.58 -19.57 2.43
N GLN A 336 2.57 -20.46 2.63
CA GLN A 336 3.76 -20.62 1.78
C GLN A 336 3.65 -21.94 1.04
N ASP A 337 3.96 -21.92 -0.26
CA ASP A 337 3.92 -23.10 -1.13
C ASP A 337 5.03 -24.10 -0.78
#